data_3e61a30aa64ff9ffffd6bee0bdc6298c
#
_entry.id   3e61a30aa64ff9ffffd6bee0bdc6298c
#
_cell.length_a   1.000
_cell.length_b   1.000
_cell.length_c   1.000
_cell.angle_alpha   90.00
_cell.angle_beta   90.00
_cell.angle_gamma   90.00
#
_symmetry.space_group_name_H-M   'P 1'
#
loop_
_entity.id
_entity.type
_entity.pdbx_description
1 polymer ?
#
loop_
_entity_poly.entity_id
_entity_poly.type
_entity_poly.pdbx_seq_one_letter_code
_entity_poly.pdbx_strand_id
1 'polypeptide(L)'
;MAIPRVIWFLWFQGLENAPAIVRTCHESWVARNPGWRVITLDEQALREFASVDYAGGNIGTLSVQHRSALLRLDLLACHGGLWVDATCFCVRPLDEWLAPNLGSGFFAFHRPGPDRILSSWFLASAPGNLLVSRLYDRLLAHWSDHRFRNDQRQFLVKVLTRLLRGSPRTRAWWFSRPLRDWLAIHPYYMLSYGFEKLIRDDPECARIWDRTPKISADGPHRLYEAGLLAPVTAQLRAEIDQRDVPVYKTTWRIENQPIPADSTLGYLLRQDRARP
;
A
#
# COMPACT_ATOMS: atom_id res chain seq x y z
N MET A 1 -17.87 11.35 -5.76
CA MET A 1 -16.91 12.45 -5.52
C MET A 1 -15.66 12.16 -6.36
N ALA A 2 -15.16 13.18 -7.10
CA ALA A 2 -13.93 13.01 -7.86
C ALA A 2 -12.73 13.00 -6.91
N ILE A 3 -11.71 12.20 -7.21
CA ILE A 3 -10.44 12.27 -6.49
C ILE A 3 -9.53 13.30 -7.19
N PRO A 4 -8.68 14.03 -6.44
CA PRO A 4 -7.63 14.87 -7.01
C PRO A 4 -6.68 14.03 -7.88
N ARG A 5 -6.22 14.61 -8.99
CA ARG A 5 -5.24 13.98 -9.89
C ARG A 5 -3.82 14.09 -9.33
N VAL A 6 -3.63 13.51 -8.16
CA VAL A 6 -2.36 13.48 -7.43
C VAL A 6 -1.99 12.04 -7.13
N ILE A 7 -0.75 11.68 -7.38
CA ILE A 7 -0.15 10.38 -7.04
C ILE A 7 0.92 10.63 -5.99
N TRP A 8 0.76 10.04 -4.81
CA TRP A 8 1.71 10.09 -3.70
C TRP A 8 2.68 8.91 -3.82
N PHE A 9 3.97 9.21 -3.98
CA PHE A 9 5.04 8.24 -4.13
C PHE A 9 6.13 8.49 -3.10
N LEU A 10 6.35 7.57 -2.16
CA LEU A 10 7.27 7.75 -1.04
C LEU A 10 8.51 6.89 -1.15
N TRP A 11 9.67 7.54 -1.04
CA TRP A 11 10.93 6.90 -0.72
C TRP A 11 11.71 7.77 0.27
N PHE A 12 11.78 7.36 1.54
CA PHE A 12 12.28 8.20 2.63
C PHE A 12 13.69 8.76 2.41
N GLN A 13 14.56 8.01 1.71
CA GLN A 13 15.95 8.38 1.44
C GLN A 13 16.11 9.30 0.21
N GLY A 14 15.03 9.75 -0.40
CA GLY A 14 15.05 10.46 -1.68
C GLY A 14 15.13 9.52 -2.90
N LEU A 15 14.48 9.92 -4.00
CA LEU A 15 14.41 9.09 -5.22
C LEU A 15 15.77 8.86 -5.86
N GLU A 16 16.70 9.80 -5.73
CA GLU A 16 18.08 9.71 -6.20
C GLU A 16 18.86 8.56 -5.54
N ASN A 17 18.55 8.25 -4.29
CA ASN A 17 19.15 7.15 -3.52
C ASN A 17 18.34 5.86 -3.61
N ALA A 18 17.26 5.85 -4.39
CA ALA A 18 16.41 4.69 -4.51
C ALA A 18 17.02 3.60 -5.40
N PRO A 19 16.73 2.31 -5.15
CA PRO A 19 17.03 1.21 -6.04
C PRO A 19 16.53 1.45 -7.47
N ALA A 20 17.25 0.92 -8.48
CA ALA A 20 16.87 1.08 -9.88
C ALA A 20 15.42 0.71 -10.17
N ILE A 21 14.94 -0.39 -9.57
CA ILE A 21 13.54 -0.83 -9.74
C ILE A 21 12.53 0.19 -9.19
N VAL A 22 12.86 0.89 -8.11
CA VAL A 22 12.00 1.94 -7.53
C VAL A 22 11.94 3.15 -8.46
N ARG A 23 13.08 3.58 -9.02
CA ARG A 23 13.12 4.65 -10.04
C ARG A 23 12.30 4.28 -11.27
N THR A 24 12.47 3.05 -11.77
CA THR A 24 11.68 2.55 -12.91
C THR A 24 10.19 2.50 -12.61
N CYS A 25 9.78 2.11 -11.40
CA CYS A 25 8.38 2.19 -10.98
C CYS A 25 7.88 3.64 -10.98
N HIS A 26 8.65 4.58 -10.44
CA HIS A 26 8.30 6.01 -10.46
C HIS A 26 8.13 6.53 -11.90
N GLU A 27 9.10 6.26 -12.78
CA GLU A 27 9.06 6.64 -14.19
C GLU A 27 7.80 6.11 -14.90
N SER A 28 7.38 4.88 -14.59
CA SER A 28 6.17 4.29 -15.16
C SER A 28 4.90 5.06 -14.79
N TRP A 29 4.83 5.60 -13.56
CA TRP A 29 3.70 6.45 -13.13
C TRP A 29 3.70 7.79 -13.83
N VAL A 30 4.84 8.44 -13.96
CA VAL A 30 4.99 9.73 -14.67
C VAL A 30 4.64 9.58 -16.14
N ALA A 31 5.22 8.59 -16.81
CA ALA A 31 5.02 8.38 -18.26
C ALA A 31 3.57 8.03 -18.63
N ARG A 32 2.91 7.20 -17.83
CA ARG A 32 1.55 6.71 -18.12
C ARG A 32 0.44 7.66 -17.69
N ASN A 33 0.73 8.64 -16.85
CA ASN A 33 -0.28 9.52 -16.28
C ASN A 33 0.11 11.00 -16.43
N PRO A 34 0.30 11.53 -17.67
CA PRO A 34 0.76 12.91 -17.89
C PRO A 34 -0.23 13.96 -17.35
N GLY A 35 -1.51 13.59 -17.19
CA GLY A 35 -2.55 14.44 -16.60
C GLY A 35 -2.61 14.37 -15.05
N TRP A 36 -1.71 13.63 -14.40
CA TRP A 36 -1.63 13.48 -12.95
C TRP A 36 -0.33 14.06 -12.42
N ARG A 37 -0.39 14.75 -11.28
CA ARG A 37 0.81 15.23 -10.58
C ARG A 37 1.37 14.11 -9.71
N VAL A 38 2.55 13.57 -10.04
CA VAL A 38 3.28 12.64 -9.18
C VAL A 38 4.08 13.47 -8.17
N ILE A 39 3.74 13.34 -6.89
CA ILE A 39 4.44 13.98 -5.78
C ILE A 39 5.36 12.94 -5.16
N THR A 40 6.65 13.12 -5.36
CA THR A 40 7.67 12.28 -4.75
C THR A 40 8.00 12.81 -3.38
N LEU A 41 7.84 11.97 -2.37
CA LEU A 41 8.06 12.31 -0.97
C LEU A 41 9.33 11.65 -0.47
N ASP A 42 10.13 12.42 0.23
CA ASP A 42 11.25 11.99 1.08
C ASP A 42 11.00 12.47 2.52
N GLU A 43 11.94 12.27 3.41
CA GLU A 43 11.80 12.69 4.81
C GLU A 43 11.68 14.21 4.99
N GLN A 44 12.24 15.00 4.07
CA GLN A 44 12.14 16.46 4.10
C GLN A 44 10.79 16.94 3.55
N ALA A 45 10.37 16.44 2.39
CA ALA A 45 9.12 16.81 1.73
C ALA A 45 7.87 16.42 2.55
N LEU A 46 7.97 15.43 3.44
CA LEU A 46 6.88 15.06 4.34
C LEU A 46 6.35 16.22 5.19
N ARG A 47 7.23 17.12 5.61
CA ARG A 47 6.86 18.27 6.47
C ARG A 47 5.91 19.24 5.80
N GLU A 48 5.88 19.26 4.47
CA GLU A 48 5.00 20.14 3.69
C GLU A 48 3.56 19.60 3.62
N PHE A 49 3.39 18.28 3.65
CA PHE A 49 2.09 17.63 3.37
C PHE A 49 1.48 16.90 4.56
N ALA A 50 2.31 16.46 5.51
CA ALA A 50 1.86 15.66 6.64
C ALA A 50 1.17 16.52 7.70
N SER A 51 0.08 16.01 8.31
CA SER A 51 -0.67 16.70 9.35
C SER A 51 -0.01 16.63 10.73
N VAL A 52 0.92 15.68 10.93
CA VAL A 52 1.64 15.45 12.19
C VAL A 52 3.13 15.23 11.94
N ASP A 53 3.94 15.37 12.99
CA ASP A 53 5.37 15.08 12.93
C ASP A 53 5.63 13.56 12.94
N TYR A 54 6.05 13.03 11.79
CA TYR A 54 6.38 11.61 11.62
C TYR A 54 7.80 11.23 12.13
N ALA A 55 8.61 12.21 12.52
CA ALA A 55 9.95 11.99 13.09
C ALA A 55 9.94 12.03 14.62
N GLY A 56 8.93 12.65 15.24
CA GLY A 56 8.86 12.89 16.68
C GLY A 56 7.96 11.93 17.45
N GLY A 57 8.04 12.02 18.78
CA GLY A 57 7.16 11.30 19.70
C GLY A 57 7.19 9.78 19.56
N ASN A 58 6.08 9.14 19.88
CA ASN A 58 5.92 7.69 19.73
C ASN A 58 5.90 7.27 18.25
N ILE A 59 5.38 8.11 17.35
CA ILE A 59 5.33 7.85 15.91
C ILE A 59 6.72 7.70 15.32
N GLY A 60 7.67 8.57 15.71
CA GLY A 60 9.07 8.48 15.25
C GLY A 60 9.79 7.19 15.66
N THR A 61 9.30 6.49 16.69
CA THR A 61 9.86 5.18 17.10
C THR A 61 9.35 3.99 16.27
N LEU A 62 8.33 4.20 15.42
CA LEU A 62 7.78 3.16 14.57
C LEU A 62 8.75 2.77 13.44
N SER A 63 8.66 1.54 12.98
CA SER A 63 9.36 1.13 11.77
C SER A 63 8.93 1.97 10.55
N VAL A 64 9.82 2.08 9.55
CA VAL A 64 9.55 2.79 8.29
C VAL A 64 8.22 2.33 7.66
N GLN A 65 7.91 1.02 7.74
CA GLN A 65 6.68 0.45 7.19
C GLN A 65 5.43 0.96 7.91
N HIS A 66 5.47 1.08 9.25
CA HIS A 66 4.34 1.58 10.03
C HIS A 66 4.17 3.10 9.91
N ARG A 67 5.29 3.86 9.87
CA ARG A 67 5.24 5.31 9.55
C ARG A 67 4.62 5.54 8.17
N SER A 68 5.08 4.81 7.16
CA SER A 68 4.50 4.85 5.81
C SER A 68 3.02 4.44 5.78
N ALA A 69 2.61 3.45 6.61
CA ALA A 69 1.22 3.01 6.70
C ALA A 69 0.31 4.08 7.31
N LEU A 70 0.78 4.85 8.27
CA LEU A 70 0.03 5.96 8.85
C LEU A 70 0.02 7.17 7.90
N LEU A 71 1.17 7.52 7.32
CA LEU A 71 1.33 8.64 6.41
C LEU A 71 0.41 8.56 5.17
N ARG A 72 0.27 7.37 4.56
CA ARG A 72 -0.63 7.20 3.40
C ARG A 72 -2.07 7.53 3.72
N LEU A 73 -2.51 7.21 4.95
CA LEU A 73 -3.86 7.54 5.41
C LEU A 73 -4.01 9.04 5.69
N ASP A 74 -3.00 9.66 6.29
CA ASP A 74 -2.93 11.10 6.52
C ASP A 74 -3.10 11.88 5.21
N LEU A 75 -2.22 11.61 4.24
CA LEU A 75 -2.24 12.27 2.93
C LEU A 75 -3.58 12.07 2.21
N LEU A 76 -4.12 10.86 2.25
CA LEU A 76 -5.39 10.55 1.60
C LEU A 76 -6.59 11.16 2.33
N ALA A 77 -6.56 11.25 3.66
CA ALA A 77 -7.61 11.90 4.44
C ALA A 77 -7.63 13.41 4.20
N CYS A 78 -6.46 14.06 4.23
CA CYS A 78 -6.35 15.51 4.09
C CYS A 78 -6.46 15.97 2.64
N HIS A 79 -5.72 15.34 1.74
CA HIS A 79 -5.53 15.81 0.37
C HIS A 79 -6.24 14.94 -0.67
N GLY A 80 -6.58 13.70 -0.34
CA GLY A 80 -7.10 12.74 -1.32
C GLY A 80 -6.06 12.33 -2.36
N GLY A 81 -6.52 11.80 -3.49
CA GLY A 81 -5.67 11.32 -4.59
C GLY A 81 -5.40 9.83 -4.51
N LEU A 82 -4.23 9.43 -5.00
CA LEU A 82 -3.79 8.05 -5.09
C LEU A 82 -2.47 7.86 -4.35
N TRP A 83 -2.43 6.95 -3.40
CA TRP A 83 -1.19 6.41 -2.84
C TRP A 83 -0.76 5.17 -3.61
N VAL A 84 0.52 5.11 -3.99
CA VAL A 84 1.17 3.91 -4.52
C VAL A 84 2.46 3.63 -3.77
N ASP A 85 2.67 2.38 -3.34
CA ASP A 85 3.98 2.00 -2.81
C ASP A 85 5.04 2.11 -3.91
N ALA A 86 6.26 2.47 -3.54
CA ALA A 86 7.39 2.72 -4.45
C ALA A 86 7.80 1.52 -5.33
N THR A 87 7.25 0.36 -5.08
CA THR A 87 7.46 -0.86 -5.87
C THR A 87 6.22 -1.29 -6.67
N CYS A 88 5.30 -0.37 -6.92
CA CYS A 88 4.17 -0.57 -7.84
C CYS A 88 4.55 -0.05 -9.22
N PHE A 89 4.53 -0.93 -10.22
CA PHE A 89 4.81 -0.60 -11.61
C PHE A 89 3.49 -0.33 -12.35
N CYS A 90 3.35 0.86 -12.94
CA CYS A 90 2.17 1.26 -13.68
C CYS A 90 2.20 0.70 -15.10
N VAL A 91 1.17 -0.04 -15.51
CA VAL A 91 1.04 -0.63 -16.85
C VAL A 91 0.04 0.14 -17.69
N ARG A 92 -1.10 0.56 -17.11
CA ARG A 92 -2.16 1.28 -17.80
C ARG A 92 -2.42 2.64 -17.17
N PRO A 93 -2.71 3.68 -17.97
CA PRO A 93 -3.13 4.98 -17.46
C PRO A 93 -4.31 4.86 -16.48
N LEU A 94 -4.27 5.63 -15.41
CA LEU A 94 -5.33 5.64 -14.39
C LEU A 94 -6.69 6.03 -14.97
N ASP A 95 -6.71 6.94 -15.92
CA ASP A 95 -7.93 7.43 -16.54
C ASP A 95 -8.68 6.33 -17.32
N GLU A 96 -8.02 5.25 -17.72
CA GLU A 96 -8.64 4.13 -18.44
C GLU A 96 -9.43 3.17 -17.54
N TRP A 97 -9.07 3.05 -16.27
CA TRP A 97 -9.62 1.98 -15.43
C TRP A 97 -10.03 2.41 -14.01
N LEU A 98 -9.42 3.45 -13.44
CA LEU A 98 -9.66 3.81 -12.05
C LEU A 98 -11.00 4.54 -11.86
N ALA A 99 -11.36 5.44 -12.77
CA ALA A 99 -12.55 6.29 -12.65
C ALA A 99 -13.86 5.50 -12.41
N PRO A 100 -14.19 4.43 -13.17
CA PRO A 100 -15.40 3.65 -12.91
C PRO A 100 -15.40 2.92 -11.56
N ASN A 101 -14.25 2.76 -10.94
CA ASN A 101 -14.07 2.07 -9.66
C ASN A 101 -14.11 3.00 -8.43
N LEU A 102 -14.36 4.30 -8.62
CA LEU A 102 -14.34 5.32 -7.56
C LEU A 102 -15.74 5.75 -7.09
N GLY A 103 -16.78 4.99 -7.40
CA GLY A 103 -18.17 5.36 -7.06
C GLY A 103 -18.42 5.59 -5.56
N SER A 104 -17.66 4.92 -4.67
CA SER A 104 -17.70 5.12 -3.21
C SER A 104 -16.81 6.27 -2.72
N GLY A 105 -16.04 6.91 -3.59
CA GLY A 105 -14.98 7.86 -3.24
C GLY A 105 -13.74 7.18 -2.63
N PHE A 106 -13.66 5.84 -2.69
CA PHE A 106 -12.54 5.04 -2.20
C PHE A 106 -12.30 3.84 -3.12
N PHE A 107 -11.03 3.45 -3.29
CA PHE A 107 -10.65 2.22 -3.98
C PHE A 107 -9.38 1.61 -3.36
N ALA A 108 -9.37 0.29 -3.26
CA ALA A 108 -8.20 -0.54 -2.97
C ALA A 108 -8.38 -1.92 -3.60
N PHE A 109 -7.29 -2.55 -4.03
CA PHE A 109 -7.36 -3.96 -4.44
C PHE A 109 -7.74 -4.86 -3.26
N HIS A 110 -8.55 -5.88 -3.54
CA HIS A 110 -9.13 -6.78 -2.56
C HIS A 110 -8.27 -8.05 -2.38
N ARG A 111 -8.19 -8.54 -1.13
CA ARG A 111 -7.54 -9.80 -0.75
C ARG A 111 -6.09 -9.97 -1.23
N PRO A 112 -5.15 -9.11 -0.79
CA PRO A 112 -3.72 -9.29 -1.09
C PRO A 112 -3.07 -10.47 -0.36
N GLY A 113 -3.84 -11.23 0.40
CA GLY A 113 -3.46 -12.41 1.14
C GLY A 113 -4.63 -12.95 1.96
N PRO A 114 -4.53 -14.17 2.50
CA PRO A 114 -5.65 -14.89 3.10
C PRO A 114 -6.21 -14.24 4.38
N ASP A 115 -5.42 -13.40 5.04
CA ASP A 115 -5.74 -12.72 6.29
C ASP A 115 -5.98 -11.21 6.14
N ARG A 116 -6.03 -10.69 4.91
CA ARG A 116 -6.21 -9.27 4.62
C ARG A 116 -7.26 -9.05 3.57
N ILE A 117 -8.18 -8.15 3.83
CA ILE A 117 -9.28 -7.86 2.92
C ILE A 117 -8.99 -6.69 1.97
N LEU A 118 -7.95 -5.90 2.27
CA LEU A 118 -7.56 -4.75 1.45
C LEU A 118 -6.05 -4.70 1.26
N SER A 119 -5.61 -4.24 0.08
CA SER A 119 -4.23 -3.92 -0.25
C SER A 119 -3.89 -2.51 0.21
N SER A 120 -2.88 -2.36 1.06
CA SER A 120 -2.43 -1.04 1.51
C SER A 120 -1.45 -0.35 0.54
N TRP A 121 -0.91 -1.09 -0.41
CA TRP A 121 0.10 -0.59 -1.35
C TRP A 121 -0.48 0.20 -2.54
N PHE A 122 -1.81 0.20 -2.71
CA PHE A 122 -2.54 1.01 -3.69
C PHE A 122 -3.87 1.43 -3.07
N LEU A 123 -4.02 2.71 -2.77
CA LEU A 123 -5.21 3.29 -2.15
C LEU A 123 -5.58 4.58 -2.88
N ALA A 124 -6.80 4.67 -3.40
CA ALA A 124 -7.34 5.91 -3.92
C ALA A 124 -8.46 6.43 -3.03
N SER A 125 -8.49 7.73 -2.78
CA SER A 125 -9.49 8.34 -1.90
C SER A 125 -9.85 9.77 -2.33
N ALA A 126 -11.12 10.11 -2.21
CA ALA A 126 -11.52 11.50 -2.17
C ALA A 126 -11.03 12.14 -0.85
N PRO A 127 -10.66 13.43 -0.84
CA PRO A 127 -10.29 14.11 0.40
C PRO A 127 -11.48 14.10 1.37
N GLY A 128 -11.20 13.91 2.66
CA GLY A 128 -12.25 13.81 3.69
C GLY A 128 -13.14 12.57 3.59
N ASN A 129 -12.76 11.54 2.82
CA ASN A 129 -13.52 10.29 2.78
C ASN A 129 -13.60 9.70 4.18
N LEU A 130 -14.83 9.48 4.68
CA LEU A 130 -15.10 9.07 6.05
C LEU A 130 -14.36 7.80 6.48
N LEU A 131 -14.28 6.81 5.58
CA LEU A 131 -13.59 5.54 5.87
C LEU A 131 -12.10 5.77 6.08
N VAL A 132 -11.45 6.57 5.24
CA VAL A 132 -10.01 6.84 5.34
C VAL A 132 -9.72 7.73 6.55
N SER A 133 -10.51 8.79 6.78
CA SER A 133 -10.35 9.68 7.92
C SER A 133 -10.51 8.95 9.26
N ARG A 134 -11.56 8.15 9.43
CA ARG A 134 -11.77 7.37 10.66
C ARG A 134 -10.71 6.29 10.87
N LEU A 135 -10.20 5.69 9.79
CA LEU A 135 -9.08 4.75 9.90
C LEU A 135 -7.81 5.46 10.33
N TYR A 136 -7.52 6.62 9.74
CA TYR A 136 -6.40 7.46 10.12
C TYR A 136 -6.45 7.84 11.59
N ASP A 137 -7.58 8.43 12.05
CA ASP A 137 -7.75 8.88 13.43
C ASP A 137 -7.54 7.73 14.43
N ARG A 138 -8.12 6.55 14.16
CA ARG A 138 -7.97 5.37 15.03
C ARG A 138 -6.54 4.88 15.11
N LEU A 139 -5.82 4.84 13.98
CA LEU A 139 -4.42 4.39 13.97
C LEU A 139 -3.48 5.45 14.53
N LEU A 140 -3.75 6.74 14.28
CA LEU A 140 -3.00 7.84 14.86
C LEU A 140 -3.08 7.80 16.40
N ALA A 141 -4.29 7.73 16.96
CA ALA A 141 -4.48 7.61 18.41
C ALA A 141 -3.78 6.35 18.96
N HIS A 142 -3.91 5.19 18.27
CA HIS A 142 -3.24 3.97 18.69
C HIS A 142 -1.72 4.11 18.77
N TRP A 143 -1.09 4.81 17.80
CA TRP A 143 0.36 4.98 17.76
C TRP A 143 0.85 6.14 18.65
N SER A 144 0.09 7.21 18.79
CA SER A 144 0.46 8.36 19.60
C SER A 144 0.40 8.06 21.10
N ASP A 145 -0.62 7.32 21.53
CA ASP A 145 -0.89 7.04 22.94
C ASP A 145 -0.02 5.90 23.51
N HIS A 146 0.64 5.11 22.63
CA HIS A 146 1.34 3.90 23.08
C HIS A 146 2.75 3.80 22.50
N ARG A 147 3.70 3.44 23.37
CA ARG A 147 5.06 3.07 22.97
C ARG A 147 5.19 1.55 22.90
N PHE A 148 5.36 1.03 21.70
CA PHE A 148 5.43 -0.41 21.45
C PHE A 148 6.85 -0.97 21.64
N ARG A 149 6.94 -2.26 21.97
CA ARG A 149 8.17 -3.00 22.29
C ARG A 149 8.35 -4.21 21.36
N ASN A 150 7.93 -4.10 20.12
CA ASN A 150 8.00 -5.21 19.16
C ASN A 150 9.42 -5.76 19.01
N ASP A 151 10.44 -4.89 18.96
CA ASP A 151 11.84 -5.29 18.80
C ASP A 151 12.34 -6.19 19.94
N GLN A 152 11.85 -5.95 21.16
CA GLN A 152 12.16 -6.74 22.33
C GLN A 152 11.34 -8.03 22.45
N ARG A 153 10.24 -8.15 21.69
CA ARG A 153 9.23 -9.22 21.81
C ARG A 153 8.94 -9.93 20.49
N GLN A 154 9.90 -9.95 19.57
CA GLN A 154 9.72 -10.49 18.20
C GLN A 154 9.18 -11.92 18.16
N PHE A 155 9.66 -12.79 19.06
CA PHE A 155 9.18 -14.17 19.16
C PHE A 155 7.69 -14.22 19.52
N LEU A 156 7.27 -13.46 20.54
CA LEU A 156 5.87 -13.38 20.96
C LEU A 156 4.97 -12.84 19.84
N VAL A 157 5.41 -11.78 19.15
CA VAL A 157 4.70 -11.22 18.01
C VAL A 157 4.52 -12.26 16.89
N LYS A 158 5.55 -13.05 16.57
CA LYS A 158 5.46 -14.14 15.57
C LYS A 158 4.46 -15.20 15.97
N VAL A 159 4.49 -15.67 17.22
CA VAL A 159 3.57 -16.68 17.75
C VAL A 159 2.14 -16.16 17.70
N LEU A 160 1.90 -14.97 18.24
CA LEU A 160 0.56 -14.37 18.25
C LEU A 160 0.04 -14.07 16.83
N THR A 161 0.89 -13.63 15.91
CA THR A 161 0.51 -13.46 14.50
C THR A 161 0.00 -14.76 13.91
N ARG A 162 0.67 -15.88 14.17
CA ARG A 162 0.25 -17.20 13.69
C ARG A 162 -1.10 -17.63 14.30
N LEU A 163 -1.29 -17.39 15.59
CA LEU A 163 -2.51 -17.78 16.31
C LEU A 163 -3.72 -16.90 15.94
N LEU A 164 -3.50 -15.59 15.82
CA LEU A 164 -4.60 -14.63 15.66
C LEU A 164 -5.01 -14.39 14.19
N ARG A 165 -4.25 -14.83 13.21
CA ARG A 165 -4.55 -14.58 11.78
C ARG A 165 -5.79 -15.29 11.24
N GLY A 166 -6.30 -16.31 11.95
CA GLY A 166 -7.30 -17.26 11.43
C GLY A 166 -8.67 -16.65 11.09
N SER A 167 -9.11 -15.62 11.81
CA SER A 167 -10.41 -15.00 11.60
C SER A 167 -10.42 -13.50 11.91
N PRO A 168 -11.43 -12.73 11.39
CA PRO A 168 -11.61 -11.32 11.75
C PRO A 168 -11.77 -11.09 13.26
N ARG A 169 -12.41 -12.02 13.96
CA ARG A 169 -12.62 -11.94 15.41
C ARG A 169 -11.29 -12.10 16.17
N THR A 170 -10.49 -13.07 15.78
CA THR A 170 -9.18 -13.30 16.43
C THR A 170 -8.20 -12.17 16.08
N ARG A 171 -8.16 -11.67 14.84
CA ARG A 171 -7.33 -10.51 14.45
C ARG A 171 -7.67 -9.25 15.24
N ALA A 172 -8.93 -9.06 15.63
CA ALA A 172 -9.35 -7.93 16.46
C ALA A 172 -8.68 -7.90 17.84
N TRP A 173 -8.20 -9.03 18.35
CA TRP A 173 -7.49 -9.09 19.63
C TRP A 173 -6.22 -8.24 19.65
N TRP A 174 -5.61 -7.97 18.49
CA TRP A 174 -4.47 -7.05 18.39
C TRP A 174 -4.75 -5.64 18.94
N PHE A 175 -6.02 -5.23 18.98
CA PHE A 175 -6.47 -3.95 19.53
C PHE A 175 -6.95 -4.05 20.98
N SER A 176 -6.82 -5.21 21.60
CA SER A 176 -7.21 -5.42 23.00
C SER A 176 -6.22 -4.77 23.98
N ARG A 177 -6.71 -4.37 25.14
CA ARG A 177 -5.87 -3.83 26.21
C ARG A 177 -4.69 -4.73 26.58
N PRO A 178 -4.85 -6.06 26.75
CA PRO A 178 -3.70 -6.91 27.07
C PRO A 178 -2.55 -6.82 26.06
N LEU A 179 -2.83 -6.84 24.76
CA LEU A 179 -1.79 -6.79 23.74
C LEU A 179 -1.22 -5.38 23.57
N ARG A 180 -2.09 -4.38 23.57
CA ARG A 180 -1.74 -2.99 23.36
C ARG A 180 -1.05 -2.36 24.57
N ASP A 181 -1.67 -2.47 25.77
CA ASP A 181 -1.27 -1.69 26.94
C ASP A 181 -0.28 -2.47 27.82
N TRP A 182 -0.46 -3.78 28.02
CA TRP A 182 0.40 -4.58 28.92
C TRP A 182 1.58 -5.21 28.18
N LEU A 183 1.31 -5.83 27.04
CA LEU A 183 2.38 -6.40 26.22
C LEU A 183 3.03 -5.37 25.32
N ALA A 184 2.39 -4.25 25.04
CA ALA A 184 2.87 -3.17 24.19
C ALA A 184 3.40 -3.69 22.83
N ILE A 185 2.63 -4.53 22.15
CA ILE A 185 2.97 -5.14 20.87
C ILE A 185 1.85 -4.93 19.84
N HIS A 186 2.23 -4.95 18.57
CA HIS A 186 1.30 -4.79 17.45
C HIS A 186 1.65 -5.75 16.29
N PRO A 187 0.71 -6.06 15.38
CA PRO A 187 0.96 -6.88 14.22
C PRO A 187 1.65 -6.09 13.11
N TYR A 188 2.35 -6.78 12.22
CA TYR A 188 2.92 -6.17 11.01
C TYR A 188 1.82 -5.53 10.12
N TYR A 189 0.68 -6.20 9.94
CA TYR A 189 -0.43 -5.76 9.10
C TYR A 189 -1.44 -4.87 9.85
N MET A 190 -0.95 -3.96 10.68
CA MET A 190 -1.78 -3.10 11.54
C MET A 190 -2.84 -2.31 10.75
N LEU A 191 -2.48 -1.73 9.60
CA LEU A 191 -3.42 -1.00 8.75
C LEU A 191 -4.55 -1.91 8.27
N SER A 192 -4.23 -3.09 7.73
CA SER A 192 -5.24 -4.02 7.19
C SER A 192 -6.16 -4.56 8.27
N TYR A 193 -5.62 -4.90 9.45
CA TYR A 193 -6.44 -5.39 10.58
C TYR A 193 -7.25 -4.27 11.22
N GLY A 194 -6.70 -3.05 11.28
CA GLY A 194 -7.42 -1.85 11.71
C GLY A 194 -8.59 -1.51 10.79
N PHE A 195 -8.37 -1.61 9.48
CA PHE A 195 -9.42 -1.45 8.49
C PHE A 195 -10.53 -2.50 8.65
N GLU A 196 -10.18 -3.77 8.78
CA GLU A 196 -11.16 -4.85 9.00
C GLU A 196 -11.98 -4.64 10.28
N LYS A 197 -11.30 -4.20 11.36
CA LYS A 197 -11.99 -3.84 12.60
C LYS A 197 -12.90 -2.64 12.42
N LEU A 198 -12.44 -1.60 11.70
CA LEU A 198 -13.23 -0.38 11.46
C LEU A 198 -14.53 -0.70 10.74
N ILE A 199 -14.49 -1.41 9.61
CA ILE A 199 -15.72 -1.71 8.84
C ILE A 199 -16.68 -2.65 9.58
N ARG A 200 -16.18 -3.47 10.52
CA ARG A 200 -17.04 -4.30 11.37
C ARG A 200 -17.74 -3.49 12.45
N ASP A 201 -17.05 -2.49 13.03
CA ASP A 201 -17.52 -1.74 14.19
C ASP A 201 -18.27 -0.45 13.80
N ASP A 202 -18.18 -0.04 12.53
CA ASP A 202 -18.70 1.24 12.01
C ASP A 202 -19.55 1.00 10.75
N PRO A 203 -20.89 1.08 10.86
CA PRO A 203 -21.79 0.82 9.73
C PRO A 203 -21.66 1.80 8.57
N GLU A 204 -21.22 3.03 8.80
CA GLU A 204 -21.03 4.01 7.73
C GLU A 204 -19.78 3.67 6.92
N CYS A 205 -18.70 3.31 7.60
CA CYS A 205 -17.49 2.81 6.94
C CYS A 205 -17.73 1.49 6.20
N ALA A 206 -18.53 0.58 6.78
CA ALA A 206 -18.96 -0.65 6.13
C ALA A 206 -19.69 -0.37 4.81
N ARG A 207 -20.66 0.57 4.81
CA ARG A 207 -21.39 0.96 3.59
C ARG A 207 -20.50 1.52 2.48
N ILE A 208 -19.48 2.30 2.83
CA ILE A 208 -18.51 2.79 1.84
C ILE A 208 -17.72 1.61 1.25
N TRP A 209 -17.24 0.71 2.11
CA TRP A 209 -16.53 -0.48 1.67
C TRP A 209 -17.38 -1.41 0.82
N ASP A 210 -18.63 -1.64 1.17
CA ASP A 210 -19.57 -2.51 0.43
C ASP A 210 -19.81 -1.99 -1.00
N ARG A 211 -19.85 -0.67 -1.17
CA ARG A 211 -19.96 0.00 -2.47
C ARG A 211 -18.67 0.06 -3.26
N THR A 212 -17.53 -0.22 -2.64
CA THR A 212 -16.22 -0.25 -3.31
C THR A 212 -16.09 -1.52 -4.13
N PRO A 213 -15.74 -1.45 -5.41
CA PRO A 213 -15.51 -2.64 -6.24
C PRO A 213 -14.42 -3.55 -5.65
N LYS A 214 -14.64 -4.86 -5.71
CA LYS A 214 -13.75 -5.88 -5.14
C LYS A 214 -12.85 -6.50 -6.20
N ILE A 215 -11.99 -5.67 -6.82
CA ILE A 215 -11.00 -6.15 -7.77
C ILE A 215 -9.89 -6.88 -7.00
N SER A 216 -9.61 -8.14 -7.37
CA SER A 216 -8.60 -8.97 -6.70
C SER A 216 -7.19 -8.39 -6.83
N ALA A 217 -6.39 -8.54 -5.79
CA ALA A 217 -4.95 -8.26 -5.81
C ALA A 217 -4.12 -9.37 -6.51
N ASP A 218 -4.74 -10.47 -6.92
CA ASP A 218 -4.02 -11.60 -7.56
C ASP A 218 -3.34 -11.16 -8.86
N GLY A 219 -4.03 -10.39 -9.72
CA GLY A 219 -3.43 -9.84 -10.94
C GLY A 219 -2.16 -9.02 -10.63
N PRO A 220 -2.24 -7.96 -9.82
CA PRO A 220 -1.07 -7.20 -9.38
C PRO A 220 0.07 -8.02 -8.76
N HIS A 221 -0.23 -9.13 -8.06
CA HIS A 221 0.78 -9.99 -7.44
C HIS A 221 1.33 -11.08 -8.37
N ARG A 222 0.75 -11.27 -9.55
CA ARG A 222 1.07 -12.35 -10.49
C ARG A 222 2.56 -12.47 -10.79
N LEU A 223 3.23 -11.36 -11.07
CA LEU A 223 4.67 -11.37 -11.34
C LEU A 223 5.50 -11.77 -10.12
N TYR A 224 5.08 -11.31 -8.94
CA TYR A 224 5.75 -11.63 -7.68
C TYR A 224 5.61 -13.12 -7.34
N GLU A 225 4.43 -13.68 -7.55
CA GLU A 225 4.13 -15.10 -7.31
C GLU A 225 4.83 -16.03 -8.31
N ALA A 226 4.93 -15.62 -9.58
CA ALA A 226 5.67 -16.35 -10.60
C ALA A 226 7.19 -16.30 -10.40
N GLY A 227 7.68 -15.38 -9.56
CA GLY A 227 9.10 -15.09 -9.37
C GLY A 227 9.61 -14.05 -10.35
N LEU A 228 9.98 -12.86 -9.85
CA LEU A 228 10.38 -11.72 -10.68
C LEU A 228 11.59 -12.03 -11.58
N LEU A 229 12.53 -12.85 -11.11
CA LEU A 229 13.75 -13.23 -11.84
C LEU A 229 13.63 -14.61 -12.51
N ALA A 230 12.51 -15.32 -12.33
CA ALA A 230 12.25 -16.59 -13.01
C ALA A 230 11.94 -16.36 -14.50
N PRO A 231 12.24 -17.33 -15.38
CA PRO A 231 11.88 -17.27 -16.80
C PRO A 231 10.39 -17.00 -16.99
N VAL A 232 10.05 -16.06 -17.86
CA VAL A 232 8.65 -15.72 -18.13
C VAL A 232 7.97 -16.82 -18.94
N THR A 233 6.79 -17.29 -18.47
CA THR A 233 5.98 -18.29 -19.17
C THR A 233 5.25 -17.68 -20.37
N ALA A 234 4.84 -18.53 -21.34
CA ALA A 234 4.06 -18.08 -22.50
C ALA A 234 2.72 -17.41 -22.09
N GLN A 235 2.05 -17.97 -21.08
CA GLN A 235 0.80 -17.39 -20.54
C GLN A 235 1.03 -15.99 -19.96
N LEU A 236 2.09 -15.81 -19.16
CA LEU A 236 2.39 -14.54 -18.54
C LEU A 236 2.86 -13.48 -19.55
N ARG A 237 3.56 -13.92 -20.62
CA ARG A 237 3.87 -13.03 -21.75
C ARG A 237 2.59 -12.47 -22.39
N ALA A 238 1.64 -13.34 -22.72
CA ALA A 238 0.38 -12.93 -23.30
C ALA A 238 -0.37 -11.92 -22.40
N GLU A 239 -0.43 -12.18 -21.09
CA GLU A 239 -1.07 -11.29 -20.10
C GLU A 239 -0.38 -9.90 -20.05
N ILE A 240 0.96 -9.86 -20.07
CA ILE A 240 1.74 -8.61 -20.08
C ILE A 240 1.51 -7.85 -21.42
N ASP A 241 1.49 -8.57 -22.53
CA ASP A 241 1.31 -7.98 -23.87
C ASP A 241 -0.10 -7.40 -24.06
N GLN A 242 -1.13 -8.04 -23.49
CA GLN A 242 -2.52 -7.56 -23.50
C GLN A 242 -2.75 -6.42 -22.48
N ARG A 243 -1.84 -6.21 -21.52
CA ARG A 243 -1.95 -5.20 -20.48
C ARG A 243 -3.22 -5.36 -19.63
N ASP A 244 -3.67 -6.58 -19.41
CA ASP A 244 -4.89 -6.86 -18.64
C ASP A 244 -4.78 -6.38 -17.19
N VAL A 245 -3.58 -6.49 -16.61
CA VAL A 245 -3.31 -6.04 -15.25
C VAL A 245 -2.80 -4.59 -15.27
N PRO A 246 -3.52 -3.64 -14.67
CA PRO A 246 -3.17 -2.23 -14.77
C PRO A 246 -1.93 -1.83 -13.94
N VAL A 247 -1.62 -2.58 -12.89
CA VAL A 247 -0.51 -2.30 -11.97
C VAL A 247 0.09 -3.62 -11.49
N TYR A 248 1.41 -3.77 -11.57
CA TYR A 248 2.10 -4.91 -10.98
C TYR A 248 2.83 -4.51 -9.68
N LYS A 249 2.75 -5.35 -8.65
CA LYS A 249 3.53 -5.22 -7.42
C LYS A 249 4.86 -5.92 -7.59
N THR A 250 5.96 -5.17 -7.44
CA THR A 250 7.33 -5.67 -7.47
C THR A 250 7.98 -5.60 -6.07
N THR A 251 9.29 -5.80 -5.98
CA THR A 251 10.05 -5.63 -4.73
C THR A 251 11.41 -4.99 -5.00
N TRP A 252 11.85 -4.14 -4.09
CA TRP A 252 13.19 -3.56 -4.13
C TRP A 252 14.29 -4.56 -3.68
N ARG A 253 13.91 -5.67 -3.04
CA ARG A 253 14.85 -6.68 -2.49
C ARG A 253 15.69 -7.41 -3.54
N ILE A 254 15.44 -7.16 -4.82
CA ILE A 254 16.23 -7.68 -5.94
C ILE A 254 17.30 -6.68 -6.41
N GLU A 255 17.53 -5.57 -5.70
CA GLU A 255 18.39 -4.46 -6.08
C GLU A 255 19.79 -4.90 -6.55
N ASN A 256 20.40 -5.87 -5.84
CA ASN A 256 21.75 -6.34 -6.12
C ASN A 256 21.79 -7.58 -7.03
N GLN A 257 20.68 -7.90 -7.70
CA GLN A 257 20.60 -9.06 -8.59
C GLN A 257 20.45 -8.59 -10.04
N PRO A 258 21.17 -9.20 -10.99
CA PRO A 258 20.95 -8.93 -12.39
C PRO A 258 19.54 -9.35 -12.79
N ILE A 259 18.84 -8.52 -13.57
CA ILE A 259 17.52 -8.83 -14.10
C ILE A 259 17.71 -9.46 -15.48
N PRO A 260 17.58 -10.80 -15.62
CA PRO A 260 17.70 -11.46 -16.91
C PRO A 260 16.66 -10.95 -17.89
N ALA A 261 17.03 -10.76 -19.14
CA ALA A 261 16.13 -10.23 -20.15
C ALA A 261 14.88 -11.11 -20.38
N ASP A 262 15.02 -12.43 -20.28
CA ASP A 262 13.95 -13.41 -20.43
C ASP A 262 13.19 -13.73 -19.12
N SER A 263 13.56 -13.06 -18.01
CA SER A 263 12.83 -13.17 -16.76
C SER A 263 11.48 -12.46 -16.81
N THR A 264 10.61 -12.81 -15.88
CA THR A 264 9.28 -12.20 -15.72
C THR A 264 9.35 -10.66 -15.65
N LEU A 265 10.22 -10.13 -14.79
CA LEU A 265 10.41 -8.68 -14.68
C LEU A 265 11.12 -8.10 -15.91
N GLY A 266 12.18 -8.77 -16.40
CA GLY A 266 12.92 -8.32 -17.58
C GLY A 266 12.03 -8.23 -18.83
N TYR A 267 11.09 -9.15 -18.99
CA TYR A 267 10.11 -9.10 -20.06
C TYR A 267 9.18 -7.89 -19.93
N LEU A 268 8.59 -7.67 -18.75
CA LEU A 268 7.75 -6.49 -18.48
C LEU A 268 8.47 -5.19 -18.81
N LEU A 269 9.70 -5.01 -18.31
CA LEU A 269 10.46 -3.76 -18.51
C LEU A 269 10.84 -3.53 -19.97
N ARG A 270 11.08 -4.59 -20.76
CA ARG A 270 11.33 -4.45 -22.20
C ARG A 270 10.08 -4.04 -22.96
N GLN A 271 8.93 -4.68 -22.64
CA GLN A 271 7.65 -4.31 -23.28
C GLN A 271 7.27 -2.87 -22.97
N ASP A 272 7.57 -2.38 -21.81
CA ASP A 272 7.32 -1.00 -21.42
C ASP A 272 8.17 0.00 -22.22
N ARG A 273 9.47 -0.27 -22.40
CA ARG A 273 10.39 0.58 -23.19
C ARG A 273 10.13 0.56 -24.69
N ALA A 274 9.56 -0.52 -25.20
CA ALA A 274 9.27 -0.67 -26.62
C ALA A 274 8.00 0.09 -27.07
N ARG A 275 7.24 0.67 -26.11
CA ARG A 275 5.97 1.34 -26.36
C ARG A 275 6.08 2.79 -25.87
N PRO A 276 5.95 3.77 -26.79
CA PRO A 276 5.95 5.20 -26.48
C PRO A 276 4.77 5.61 -25.59
#